data_89fece109481ab92b0a3ace2486bd78e
#
_entry.id   89fece109481ab92b0a3ace2486bd78e
#
_cell.length_a   1.000
_cell.length_b   1.000
_cell.length_c   1.000
_cell.angle_alpha   90.00
_cell.angle_beta   90.00
_cell.angle_gamma   90.00
#
_symmetry.space_group_name_H-M   'P 1'
#
loop_
_entity.id
_entity.type
_entity.pdbx_description
1 polymer ?
#
loop_
_entity_poly.entity_id
_entity_poly.type
_entity_poly.pdbx_seq_one_letter_code
_entity_poly.pdbx_strand_id
1 'polypeptide(L)'
;MFIKSRCLYIVNSEKSNGDAVYSELSKLDLTNKFFNANEKSKSLVDFLSILPDQTVFSKSIVHRDGEASSYFISLPFFSSHFKTPLKVGEYVWIYKYEKDPTLFNSSFDINSYWVSRIHAFSTTEDVNYTYGDRDSLIGIINSTLSKDLEDQNTNVK
;
A
#
# COMPACT_ATOMS: atom_id res chain seq x y z
N MET A 1 13.75 -15.35 4.87
CA MET A 1 14.58 -14.52 3.97
C MET A 1 13.95 -13.12 3.87
N PHE A 2 14.74 -12.09 4.03
CA PHE A 2 14.28 -10.70 3.88
C PHE A 2 14.49 -10.20 2.44
N ILE A 3 13.47 -9.56 1.89
CA ILE A 3 13.48 -9.04 0.52
C ILE A 3 13.07 -7.57 0.57
N LYS A 4 13.83 -6.71 -0.09
CA LYS A 4 13.46 -5.32 -0.29
C LYS A 4 12.45 -5.23 -1.43
N SER A 5 11.31 -4.62 -1.16
CA SER A 5 10.21 -4.53 -2.13
C SER A 5 9.60 -3.13 -2.16
N ARG A 6 9.01 -2.76 -3.28
CA ARG A 6 8.25 -1.52 -3.43
C ARG A 6 6.78 -1.80 -3.23
N CYS A 7 6.14 -1.05 -2.36
CA CYS A 7 4.70 -1.11 -2.14
C CYS A 7 3.94 -0.58 -3.36
N LEU A 8 3.01 -1.39 -3.88
CA LEU A 8 2.16 -1.03 -5.02
C LEU A 8 0.72 -0.75 -4.60
N TYR A 9 0.22 -1.45 -3.60
CA TYR A 9 -1.13 -1.29 -3.09
C TYR A 9 -1.21 -1.74 -1.62
N ILE A 10 -2.07 -1.08 -0.85
CA ILE A 10 -2.31 -1.39 0.56
C ILE A 10 -3.80 -1.61 0.76
N VAL A 11 -4.16 -2.74 1.35
CA VAL A 11 -5.55 -3.07 1.67
C VAL A 11 -6.00 -2.26 2.87
N ASN A 12 -7.17 -1.63 2.74
CA ASN A 12 -7.86 -0.98 3.83
C ASN A 12 -9.21 -1.69 4.05
N SER A 13 -9.24 -2.62 4.97
CA SER A 13 -10.41 -3.47 5.23
C SER A 13 -11.61 -2.70 5.82
N GLU A 14 -11.38 -1.55 6.42
CA GLU A 14 -12.46 -0.70 6.97
C GLU A 14 -13.26 0.00 5.86
N LYS A 15 -12.65 0.24 4.71
CA LYS A 15 -13.24 1.01 3.60
C LYS A 15 -13.55 0.18 2.36
N SER A 16 -13.08 -1.07 2.32
CA SER A 16 -13.17 -1.87 1.11
C SER A 16 -13.62 -3.31 1.40
N ASN A 17 -14.44 -3.84 0.52
CA ASN A 17 -14.72 -5.26 0.41
C ASN A 17 -13.89 -5.87 -0.73
N GLY A 18 -14.01 -7.18 -0.96
CA GLY A 18 -13.25 -7.86 -2.02
C GLY A 18 -13.49 -7.30 -3.43
N ASP A 19 -14.71 -6.82 -3.73
CA ASP A 19 -15.03 -6.17 -5.01
C ASP A 19 -14.31 -4.83 -5.17
N ALA A 20 -14.26 -4.04 -4.12
CA ALA A 20 -13.57 -2.76 -4.14
C ALA A 20 -12.06 -2.94 -4.29
N VAL A 21 -11.45 -3.89 -3.58
CA VAL A 21 -10.03 -4.23 -3.72
C VAL A 21 -9.73 -4.70 -5.15
N TYR A 22 -10.55 -5.58 -5.71
CA TYR A 22 -10.38 -6.04 -7.09
C TYR A 22 -10.46 -4.88 -8.09
N SER A 23 -11.43 -3.98 -7.92
CA SER A 23 -11.58 -2.80 -8.77
C SER A 23 -10.36 -1.89 -8.73
N GLU A 24 -9.82 -1.62 -7.55
CA GLU A 24 -8.61 -0.80 -7.41
C GLU A 24 -7.37 -1.47 -8.01
N LEU A 25 -7.18 -2.76 -7.79
CA LEU A 25 -6.09 -3.52 -8.43
C LEU A 25 -6.21 -3.52 -9.96
N SER A 26 -7.43 -3.61 -10.48
CA SER A 26 -7.68 -3.56 -11.93
C SER A 26 -7.37 -2.18 -12.52
N LYS A 27 -7.72 -1.10 -11.84
CA LYS A 27 -7.38 0.27 -12.25
C LYS A 27 -5.87 0.50 -12.32
N LEU A 28 -5.12 -0.13 -11.43
CA LEU A 28 -3.66 -0.06 -11.37
C LEU A 28 -2.96 -1.07 -12.28
N ASP A 29 -3.72 -1.86 -13.05
CA ASP A 29 -3.20 -2.95 -13.89
C ASP A 29 -2.36 -3.98 -13.11
N LEU A 30 -2.73 -4.20 -11.86
CA LEU A 30 -2.01 -5.11 -10.96
C LEU A 30 -2.61 -6.51 -10.91
N THR A 31 -3.87 -6.70 -11.31
CA THR A 31 -4.58 -7.98 -11.19
C THR A 31 -3.81 -9.10 -11.88
N ASN A 32 -3.34 -8.88 -13.11
CA ASN A 32 -2.57 -9.87 -13.86
C ASN A 32 -1.15 -10.11 -13.33
N LYS A 33 -0.66 -9.24 -12.46
CA LYS A 33 0.67 -9.38 -11.85
C LYS A 33 0.66 -10.30 -10.63
N PHE A 34 -0.45 -10.34 -9.92
CA PHE A 34 -0.61 -11.13 -8.70
C PHE A 34 -1.43 -12.39 -8.91
N PHE A 35 -2.31 -12.40 -9.92
CA PHE A 35 -3.25 -13.48 -10.19
C PHE A 35 -3.16 -13.90 -11.65
N ASN A 36 -3.18 -15.19 -11.90
CA ASN A 36 -3.11 -15.74 -13.27
C ASN A 36 -4.42 -15.64 -14.06
N ALA A 37 -5.46 -15.08 -13.47
CA ALA A 37 -6.79 -14.99 -14.07
C ALA A 37 -7.01 -13.63 -14.73
N ASN A 38 -7.30 -13.62 -16.02
CA ASN A 38 -7.75 -12.42 -16.73
C ASN A 38 -9.20 -12.02 -16.36
N GLU A 39 -9.89 -12.85 -15.61
CA GLU A 39 -11.31 -12.66 -15.26
C GLU A 39 -11.51 -12.64 -13.74
N LYS A 40 -12.41 -11.77 -13.32
CA LYS A 40 -12.90 -11.71 -11.96
C LYS A 40 -13.66 -13.00 -11.63
N SER A 41 -13.09 -13.83 -10.75
CA SER A 41 -13.75 -15.02 -10.23
C SER A 41 -14.31 -14.76 -8.83
N LYS A 42 -15.39 -15.47 -8.46
CA LYS A 42 -15.94 -15.40 -7.12
C LYS A 42 -14.91 -15.78 -6.07
N SER A 43 -14.13 -16.81 -6.32
CA SER A 43 -13.04 -17.27 -5.44
C SER A 43 -11.99 -16.19 -5.19
N LEU A 44 -11.65 -15.40 -6.20
CA LEU A 44 -10.72 -14.27 -6.04
C LEU A 44 -11.31 -13.15 -5.19
N VAL A 45 -12.57 -12.80 -5.42
CA VAL A 45 -13.26 -11.76 -4.63
C VAL A 45 -13.40 -12.20 -3.17
N ASP A 46 -13.77 -13.47 -2.93
CA ASP A 46 -13.86 -14.03 -1.58
C ASP A 46 -12.49 -14.00 -0.88
N PHE A 47 -11.42 -14.34 -1.59
CA PHE A 47 -10.04 -14.24 -1.08
C PHE A 47 -9.68 -12.79 -0.72
N LEU A 48 -9.94 -11.83 -1.60
CA LEU A 48 -9.62 -10.42 -1.35
C LEU A 48 -10.43 -9.84 -0.18
N SER A 49 -11.65 -10.36 0.07
CA SER A 49 -12.50 -9.90 1.18
C SER A 49 -12.00 -10.33 2.56
N ILE A 50 -11.23 -11.43 2.64
CA ILE A 50 -10.69 -11.94 3.90
C ILE A 50 -9.30 -11.40 4.23
N LEU A 51 -8.68 -10.62 3.34
CA LEU A 51 -7.36 -10.04 3.60
C LEU A 51 -7.43 -9.04 4.76
N PRO A 52 -6.53 -9.15 5.74
CA PRO A 52 -6.50 -8.23 6.87
C PRO A 52 -6.12 -6.82 6.41
N ASP A 53 -6.52 -5.85 7.22
CA ASP A 53 -6.09 -4.45 7.06
C ASP A 53 -4.58 -4.36 7.00
N GLN A 54 -4.06 -3.45 6.17
CA GLN A 54 -2.63 -3.26 5.89
C GLN A 54 -1.92 -4.44 5.19
N THR A 55 -2.64 -5.34 4.54
CA THR A 55 -2.01 -6.27 3.60
C THR A 55 -1.40 -5.50 2.44
N VAL A 56 -0.15 -5.79 2.11
CA VAL A 56 0.64 -5.07 1.11
C VAL A 56 0.84 -5.92 -0.13
N PHE A 57 0.52 -5.34 -1.28
CA PHE A 57 0.89 -5.87 -2.60
C PHE A 57 2.17 -5.16 -3.03
N SER A 58 3.23 -5.91 -3.26
CA SER A 58 4.56 -5.35 -3.52
C SER A 58 5.31 -6.06 -4.62
N LYS A 59 6.32 -5.37 -5.17
CA LYS A 59 7.22 -5.88 -6.20
C LYS A 59 8.66 -5.85 -5.68
N SER A 60 9.39 -6.95 -5.83
CA SER A 60 10.81 -7.03 -5.49
C SER A 60 11.63 -6.01 -6.29
N ILE A 61 12.58 -5.35 -5.60
CA ILE A 61 13.49 -4.38 -6.22
C ILE A 61 14.82 -5.03 -6.57
N VAL A 62 15.21 -6.06 -5.82
CA VAL A 62 16.49 -6.74 -6.04
C VAL A 62 16.31 -7.73 -7.18
N HIS A 63 16.84 -7.34 -8.33
CA HIS A 63 16.99 -8.25 -9.46
C HIS A 63 18.42 -8.78 -9.42
N ARG A 64 18.57 -10.09 -9.36
CA ARG A 64 19.78 -10.71 -9.89
C ARG A 64 19.65 -10.65 -11.40
N ASP A 65 20.74 -10.34 -12.08
CA ASP A 65 20.77 -10.25 -13.54
C ASP A 65 20.12 -11.51 -14.15
N GLY A 66 19.04 -11.29 -14.89
CA GLY A 66 18.28 -12.34 -15.56
C GLY A 66 17.07 -12.91 -14.82
N GLU A 67 16.78 -12.51 -13.59
CA GLU A 67 15.55 -12.95 -12.89
C GLU A 67 14.38 -11.97 -13.11
N ALA A 68 13.20 -12.55 -13.36
CA ALA A 68 11.96 -11.77 -13.43
C ALA A 68 11.62 -11.15 -12.06
N SER A 69 11.03 -9.97 -12.07
CA SER A 69 10.53 -9.32 -10.87
C SER A 69 9.52 -10.22 -10.15
N SER A 70 9.73 -10.45 -8.86
CA SER A 70 8.80 -11.19 -8.03
C SER A 70 7.76 -10.24 -7.40
N TYR A 71 6.51 -10.68 -7.37
CA TYR A 71 5.39 -9.97 -6.77
C TYR A 71 4.94 -10.71 -5.52
N PHE A 72 4.65 -9.98 -4.44
CA PHE A 72 4.29 -10.54 -3.14
C PHE A 72 3.00 -9.94 -2.61
N ILE A 73 2.14 -10.82 -2.08
CA ILE A 73 1.03 -10.43 -1.21
C ILE A 73 1.49 -10.72 0.21
N SER A 74 1.73 -9.68 0.99
CA SER A 74 2.34 -9.79 2.31
C SER A 74 1.39 -9.31 3.40
N LEU A 75 1.16 -10.18 4.36
CA LEU A 75 0.37 -9.85 5.54
C LEU A 75 1.16 -8.93 6.48
N PRO A 76 0.50 -8.09 7.30
CA PRO A 76 1.19 -7.31 8.32
C PRO A 76 1.82 -8.26 9.35
N PHE A 77 3.10 -8.02 9.65
CA PHE A 77 3.81 -8.81 10.68
C PHE A 77 3.33 -8.50 12.10
N PHE A 78 3.04 -7.23 12.35
CA PHE A 78 2.53 -6.80 13.64
C PHE A 78 1.00 -6.91 13.71
N SER A 79 0.47 -7.09 14.91
CA SER A 79 -0.97 -7.11 15.13
C SER A 79 -1.64 -5.77 14.76
N SER A 80 -2.96 -5.80 14.54
CA SER A 80 -3.76 -4.63 14.16
C SER A 80 -3.69 -3.46 15.16
N HIS A 81 -3.23 -3.71 16.39
CA HIS A 81 -3.00 -2.67 17.39
C HIS A 81 -1.76 -1.80 17.09
N PHE A 82 -0.87 -2.30 16.26
CA PHE A 82 0.36 -1.63 15.89
C PHE A 82 0.33 -1.28 14.41
N LYS A 83 -0.35 -0.18 14.09
CA LYS A 83 -0.42 0.32 12.72
C LYS A 83 0.86 1.08 12.37
N THR A 84 1.65 0.54 11.47
CA THR A 84 2.81 1.23 10.91
C THR A 84 2.35 2.02 9.69
N PRO A 85 2.53 3.34 9.64
CA PRO A 85 2.16 4.14 8.48
C PRO A 85 3.01 3.73 7.28
N LEU A 86 2.35 3.38 6.18
CA LEU A 86 2.96 3.00 4.92
C LEU A 86 2.16 3.62 3.78
N LYS A 87 2.85 4.06 2.74
CA LYS A 87 2.25 4.64 1.53
C LYS A 87 2.62 3.84 0.29
N VAL A 88 1.74 3.89 -0.68
CA VAL A 88 2.03 3.34 -2.01
C VAL A 88 3.27 4.02 -2.60
N GLY A 89 4.17 3.23 -3.15
CA GLY A 89 5.44 3.69 -3.72
C GLY A 89 6.62 3.66 -2.75
N GLU A 90 6.39 3.55 -1.45
CA GLU A 90 7.46 3.38 -0.46
C GLU A 90 8.07 1.98 -0.50
N TYR A 91 9.25 1.86 0.05
CA TYR A 91 9.98 0.60 0.15
C TYR A 91 9.74 -0.06 1.49
N VAL A 92 9.61 -1.39 1.46
CA VAL A 92 9.35 -2.21 2.63
C VAL A 92 10.26 -3.42 2.68
N TRP A 93 10.53 -3.89 3.90
CA TRP A 93 11.12 -5.19 4.14
C TRP A 93 10.01 -6.24 4.16
N ILE A 94 10.10 -7.21 3.26
CA ILE A 94 9.27 -8.40 3.20
C ILE A 94 10.06 -9.57 3.78
N TYR A 95 9.49 -10.24 4.76
CA TYR A 95 9.99 -11.52 5.26
C TYR A 95 9.23 -12.64 4.58
N LYS A 96 9.93 -13.42 3.76
CA LYS A 96 9.39 -14.62 3.12
C LYS A 96 9.75 -15.83 3.98
N TYR A 97 8.75 -16.61 4.34
CA TYR A 97 8.92 -17.86 5.07
C TYR A 97 8.64 -19.04 4.14
N GLU A 98 9.17 -20.21 4.51
CA GLU A 98 8.86 -21.44 3.79
C GLU A 98 7.40 -21.82 4.04
N LYS A 99 6.73 -22.23 2.99
CA LYS A 99 5.32 -22.59 3.05
C LYS A 99 5.12 -23.81 3.93
N ASP A 100 4.38 -23.67 5.00
CA ASP A 100 3.89 -24.80 5.78
C ASP A 100 2.65 -25.37 5.08
N PRO A 101 2.72 -26.58 4.50
CA PRO A 101 1.61 -27.16 3.74
C PRO A 101 0.38 -27.43 4.59
N THR A 102 0.48 -27.36 5.93
CA THR A 102 -0.63 -27.64 6.82
C THR A 102 -1.49 -26.43 7.15
N LEU A 103 -1.00 -25.21 6.93
CA LEU A 103 -1.65 -23.99 7.40
C LEU A 103 -2.54 -23.30 6.36
N PHE A 104 -2.35 -23.53 5.06
CA PHE A 104 -3.12 -22.85 4.03
C PHE A 104 -3.45 -23.74 2.82
N ASN A 105 -4.69 -24.22 2.79
CA ASN A 105 -5.33 -24.79 1.60
C ASN A 105 -5.87 -23.71 0.66
N SER A 106 -5.27 -22.51 0.61
CA SER A 106 -5.71 -21.48 -0.30
C SER A 106 -5.04 -21.66 -1.66
N SER A 107 -5.82 -21.49 -2.71
CA SER A 107 -5.33 -21.45 -4.10
C SER A 107 -4.38 -20.27 -4.36
N PHE A 108 -4.24 -19.37 -3.40
CA PHE A 108 -3.43 -18.16 -3.47
C PHE A 108 -2.25 -18.25 -2.52
N ASP A 109 -1.08 -17.93 -3.03
CA ASP A 109 0.19 -18.11 -2.32
C ASP A 109 0.52 -16.91 -1.44
N ILE A 110 0.05 -16.94 -0.18
CA ILE A 110 0.46 -15.98 0.85
C ILE A 110 1.52 -16.64 1.73
N ASN A 111 2.78 -16.31 1.51
CA ASN A 111 3.91 -16.88 2.24
C ASN A 111 4.89 -15.79 2.73
N SER A 112 4.40 -14.60 2.96
CA SER A 112 5.24 -13.47 3.37
C SER A 112 4.53 -12.51 4.33
N TYR A 113 5.35 -11.86 5.16
CA TYR A 113 4.95 -10.75 6.01
C TYR A 113 5.74 -9.50 5.63
N TRP A 114 5.09 -8.34 5.60
CA TRP A 114 5.84 -7.10 5.58
C TRP A 114 6.12 -6.64 7.01
N VAL A 115 7.35 -6.23 7.27
CA VAL A 115 7.84 -6.00 8.62
C VAL A 115 7.92 -4.51 8.93
N SER A 116 8.54 -3.75 8.07
CA SER A 116 8.74 -2.33 8.27
C SER A 116 8.98 -1.57 6.98
N ARG A 117 8.73 -0.27 7.05
CA ARG A 117 9.12 0.68 6.02
C ARG A 117 10.63 0.86 6.01
N ILE A 118 11.20 1.04 4.83
CA ILE A 118 12.61 1.38 4.66
C ILE A 118 12.71 2.89 4.47
N HIS A 119 13.43 3.56 5.36
CA HIS A 119 13.71 4.99 5.19
C HIS A 119 14.64 5.23 4.02
N ALA A 120 14.25 6.14 3.12
CA ALA A 120 15.13 6.65 2.09
C ALA A 120 15.70 8.01 2.51
N PHE A 121 16.95 8.27 2.15
CA PHE A 121 17.62 9.55 2.49
C PHE A 121 16.91 10.79 1.91
N SER A 122 16.14 10.62 0.85
CA SER A 122 15.41 11.70 0.17
C SER A 122 14.04 12.02 0.77
N THR A 123 13.52 11.21 1.68
CA THR A 123 12.21 11.36 2.29
C THR A 123 12.33 11.34 3.81
N THR A 124 12.86 12.42 4.39
CA THR A 124 12.69 12.71 5.82
C THR A 124 11.25 13.19 6.03
N GLU A 125 10.29 12.32 5.79
CA GLU A 125 8.91 12.64 6.13
C GLU A 125 8.69 12.36 7.60
N ASP A 126 8.09 13.34 8.25
CA ASP A 126 7.57 13.17 9.60
C ASP A 126 6.58 12.00 9.57
N VAL A 127 6.87 10.96 10.34
CA VAL A 127 6.01 9.76 10.47
C VAL A 127 4.59 10.09 10.92
N ASN A 128 4.37 11.28 11.47
CA ASN A 128 3.06 11.74 11.96
C ASN A 128 2.18 12.38 10.87
N TYR A 129 2.73 12.67 9.68
CA TYR A 129 1.97 13.29 8.60
C TYR A 129 1.76 12.33 7.43
N THR A 130 0.50 12.11 7.09
CA THR A 130 0.12 11.47 5.83
C THR A 130 0.17 12.49 4.68
N TYR A 131 0.28 12.04 3.43
CA TYR A 131 0.23 12.95 2.28
C TYR A 131 -1.08 13.74 2.22
N GLY A 132 -2.21 13.11 2.58
CA GLY A 132 -3.50 13.78 2.62
C GLY A 132 -3.55 14.92 3.64
N ASP A 133 -2.90 14.75 4.79
CA ASP A 133 -2.83 15.81 5.81
C ASP A 133 -1.94 16.96 5.36
N ARG A 134 -0.88 16.66 4.63
CA ARG A 134 0.04 17.65 4.08
C ARG A 134 -0.62 18.49 3.01
N ASP A 135 -1.35 17.85 2.09
CA ASP A 135 -2.09 18.55 1.03
C ASP A 135 -3.22 19.42 1.62
N SER A 136 -3.92 18.94 2.64
CA SER A 136 -4.95 19.74 3.33
C SER A 136 -4.34 20.91 4.09
N LEU A 137 -3.19 20.76 4.73
CA LEU A 137 -2.46 21.86 5.39
C LEU A 137 -2.02 22.92 4.39
N ILE A 138 -1.46 22.53 3.26
CA ILE A 138 -1.07 23.46 2.18
C ILE A 138 -2.31 24.16 1.62
N GLY A 139 -3.41 23.45 1.43
CA GLY A 139 -4.69 24.01 1.00
C GLY A 139 -5.22 25.06 1.98
N ILE A 140 -5.16 24.80 3.29
CA ILE A 140 -5.57 25.74 4.34
C ILE A 140 -4.67 26.98 4.33
N ILE A 141 -3.36 26.81 4.28
CA ILE A 141 -2.40 27.92 4.24
C ILE A 141 -2.66 28.82 3.02
N ASN A 142 -2.82 28.22 1.84
CA ASN A 142 -3.08 28.96 0.61
C ASN A 142 -4.42 29.71 0.64
N SER A 143 -5.47 29.11 1.22
CA SER A 143 -6.78 29.75 1.35
C SER A 143 -6.75 30.91 2.37
N THR A 144 -5.96 30.81 3.42
CA THR A 144 -5.78 31.88 4.40
C THR A 144 -5.01 33.04 3.81
N LEU A 145 -3.90 32.75 3.11
CA LEU A 145 -3.11 33.80 2.42
C LEU A 145 -3.93 34.54 1.35
N SER A 146 -4.79 33.82 0.62
CA SER A 146 -5.66 34.45 -0.39
C SER A 146 -6.66 35.42 0.26
N LYS A 147 -7.26 35.04 1.38
CA LYS A 147 -8.18 35.91 2.14
C LYS A 147 -7.49 37.17 2.68
N ASP A 148 -6.30 37.01 3.25
CA ASP A 148 -5.53 38.15 3.77
C ASP A 148 -5.16 39.14 2.67
N LEU A 149 -4.88 38.67 1.46
CA LEU A 149 -4.60 39.51 0.29
C LEU A 149 -5.87 40.22 -0.22
N GLU A 150 -7.03 39.59 -0.19
CA GLU A 150 -8.30 40.21 -0.57
C GLU A 150 -8.70 41.30 0.44
N ASP A 151 -8.55 41.02 1.74
CA ASP A 151 -8.85 42.00 2.80
C ASP A 151 -7.92 43.23 2.78
N GLN A 152 -6.68 43.09 2.37
CA GLN A 152 -5.75 44.19 2.18
C GLN A 152 -6.13 45.05 0.99
N ASN A 153 -6.62 44.47 -0.12
CA ASN A 153 -7.05 45.19 -1.29
C ASN A 153 -8.36 45.96 -1.10
N THR A 154 -9.22 45.55 -0.19
CA THR A 154 -10.48 46.22 0.14
C THR A 154 -10.32 47.41 1.08
N ASN A 155 -9.21 47.49 1.81
CA ASN A 155 -8.92 48.58 2.76
C ASN A 155 -8.11 49.78 2.12
N VAL A 156 -7.79 49.69 0.85
CA VAL A 156 -7.13 50.78 0.11
C VAL A 156 -8.17 51.50 -0.81
N LYS A 157 -9.12 52.18 -0.16
CA LYS A 157 -9.98 53.17 -0.82
C LYS A 157 -10.07 54.42 0.03
#